data_3e9eb5ac513fd6d651ff9842991d7b1a
#
_entry.id   3e9eb5ac513fd6d651ff9842991d7b1a
#
_cell.length_a   1.000
_cell.length_b   1.000
_cell.length_c   1.000
_cell.angle_alpha   90.00
_cell.angle_beta   90.00
_cell.angle_gamma   90.00
#
_symmetry.space_group_name_H-M   'P 1'
#
loop_
_entity.id
_entity.type
_entity.pdbx_description
1 polymer ?
#
loop_
_entity_poly.entity_id
_entity_poly.type
_entity_poly.pdbx_seq_one_letter_code
_entity_poly.pdbx_strand_id
1 'polypeptide(L)'
;MKFFSLKQLPVLPPNQYTTTCKWDNGISLGDWIFPRALELTYTAWDLEPFAKDCGYAAPPFRWDEERRFLLRCELDAAYFHLYGIERDDVDYIMETFPIVKRKDEKAFGEYRTKRVILEVYDEMRRAMEMGEAYRTRLAPPPADRSVAHEERKGAEV
;
A
#
# COMPACT_ATOMS: atom_id res chain seq x y z
N MET A 1 -2.08 15.95 17.45
CA MET A 1 -2.34 16.78 16.26
C MET A 1 -3.66 17.52 16.47
N LYS A 2 -3.75 18.83 16.22
CA LYS A 2 -5.01 19.57 16.37
C LYS A 2 -5.90 19.31 15.14
N PHE A 3 -7.20 19.15 15.33
CA PHE A 3 -8.16 18.90 14.23
C PHE A 3 -8.11 19.94 13.10
N PHE A 4 -7.82 21.19 13.43
CA PHE A 4 -7.61 22.27 12.46
C PHE A 4 -6.43 21.99 11.52
N SER A 5 -5.30 21.49 12.02
CA SER A 5 -4.14 21.15 11.19
C SER A 5 -4.42 19.97 10.26
N LEU A 6 -5.26 19.01 10.68
CA LEU A 6 -5.66 17.88 9.85
C LEU A 6 -6.47 18.33 8.62
N LYS A 7 -7.34 19.32 8.79
CA LYS A 7 -8.15 19.87 7.68
C LYS A 7 -7.34 20.61 6.60
N GLN A 8 -6.08 20.94 6.89
CA GLN A 8 -5.19 21.63 5.96
C GLN A 8 -4.29 20.69 5.17
N LEU A 9 -4.31 19.40 5.48
CA LEU A 9 -3.53 18.42 4.71
C LEU A 9 -4.17 18.21 3.34
N PRO A 10 -3.37 18.23 2.26
CA PRO A 10 -3.88 17.87 0.94
C PRO A 10 -4.29 16.40 0.94
N VAL A 11 -5.52 16.12 0.56
CA VAL A 11 -6.08 14.77 0.47
C VAL A 11 -6.67 14.60 -0.92
N LEU A 12 -6.39 13.47 -1.55
CA LEU A 12 -7.02 13.12 -2.81
C LEU A 12 -8.54 13.00 -2.62
N PRO A 13 -9.36 13.68 -3.42
CA PRO A 13 -10.81 13.61 -3.28
C PRO A 13 -11.32 12.23 -3.68
N PRO A 14 -12.45 11.75 -3.08
CA PRO A 14 -12.97 10.40 -3.31
C PRO A 14 -13.19 10.03 -4.78
N ASN A 15 -13.57 11.00 -5.63
CA ASN A 15 -13.80 10.78 -7.06
C ASN A 15 -12.52 10.41 -7.83
N GLN A 16 -11.34 10.70 -7.31
CA GLN A 16 -10.08 10.27 -7.95
C GLN A 16 -9.91 8.75 -7.91
N TYR A 17 -10.44 8.08 -6.88
CA TYR A 17 -10.34 6.62 -6.78
C TYR A 17 -11.19 5.86 -7.80
N THR A 18 -12.13 6.54 -8.46
CA THR A 18 -12.92 5.95 -9.57
C THR A 18 -12.27 6.16 -10.95
N THR A 19 -11.18 6.92 -11.04
CA THR A 19 -10.45 7.10 -12.30
C THR A 19 -9.58 5.89 -12.61
N THR A 20 -9.19 5.75 -13.89
CA THR A 20 -8.26 4.70 -14.33
C THR A 20 -6.92 4.83 -13.60
N CYS A 21 -6.38 3.70 -13.14
CA CYS A 21 -5.06 3.65 -12.53
C CYS A 21 -3.97 4.00 -13.56
N LYS A 22 -3.09 4.95 -13.23
CA LYS A 22 -2.08 5.44 -14.17
C LYS A 22 -1.05 4.39 -14.58
N TRP A 23 -0.70 3.49 -13.67
CA TRP A 23 0.28 2.41 -13.88
C TRP A 23 -0.36 1.04 -14.09
N ASP A 24 -1.68 0.99 -14.23
CA ASP A 24 -2.43 -0.20 -14.61
C ASP A 24 -3.76 0.20 -15.28
N ASN A 25 -3.72 0.38 -16.58
CA ASN A 25 -4.86 0.90 -17.37
C ASN A 25 -6.10 -0.03 -17.37
N GLY A 26 -5.96 -1.25 -16.86
CA GLY A 26 -7.06 -2.24 -16.84
C GLY A 26 -8.03 -2.07 -15.67
N ILE A 27 -7.68 -1.28 -14.63
CA ILE A 27 -8.46 -1.17 -13.40
C ILE A 27 -8.58 0.29 -12.93
N SER A 28 -9.51 0.54 -11.99
CA SER A 28 -9.58 1.83 -11.33
C SER A 28 -8.46 2.00 -10.30
N LEU A 29 -8.15 3.26 -9.96
CA LEU A 29 -7.21 3.56 -8.88
C LEU A 29 -7.65 2.94 -7.55
N GLY A 30 -8.96 2.95 -7.29
CA GLY A 30 -9.54 2.31 -6.10
C GLY A 30 -9.29 0.81 -6.07
N ASP A 31 -9.52 0.12 -7.18
CA ASP A 31 -9.29 -1.33 -7.29
C ASP A 31 -7.82 -1.71 -7.11
N TRP A 32 -6.90 -0.80 -7.44
CA TRP A 32 -5.47 -0.98 -7.20
C TRP A 32 -5.08 -0.73 -5.74
N ILE A 33 -5.54 0.37 -5.14
CA ILE A 33 -5.17 0.79 -3.76
C ILE A 33 -5.88 -0.07 -2.72
N PHE A 34 -7.15 -0.36 -2.93
CA PHE A 34 -8.03 -0.93 -1.93
C PHE A 34 -7.58 -2.28 -1.38
N PRO A 35 -7.18 -3.27 -2.20
CA PRO A 35 -6.69 -4.55 -1.70
C PRO A 35 -5.46 -4.42 -0.79
N ARG A 36 -4.58 -3.45 -1.08
CA ARG A 36 -3.38 -3.17 -0.27
C ARG A 36 -3.72 -2.56 1.08
N ALA A 37 -4.61 -1.58 1.07
CA ALA A 37 -5.09 -0.94 2.31
C ALA A 37 -5.88 -1.92 3.17
N LEU A 38 -6.73 -2.74 2.58
CA LEU A 38 -7.51 -3.76 3.27
C LEU A 38 -6.60 -4.78 3.95
N GLU A 39 -5.61 -5.34 3.24
CA GLU A 39 -4.68 -6.31 3.81
C GLU A 39 -3.83 -5.72 4.95
N LEU A 40 -3.43 -4.47 4.85
CA LEU A 40 -2.72 -3.78 5.93
C LEU A 40 -3.59 -3.49 7.15
N THR A 41 -4.91 -3.34 6.97
CA THR A 41 -5.84 -2.89 8.01
C THR A 41 -6.54 -4.06 8.68
N TYR A 42 -7.10 -4.99 7.91
CA TYR A 42 -7.92 -6.09 8.41
C TYR A 42 -7.04 -7.25 8.89
N THR A 43 -6.47 -7.12 10.08
CA THR A 43 -5.59 -8.14 10.71
C THR A 43 -6.19 -8.76 11.96
N ALA A 44 -7.39 -8.33 12.38
CA ALA A 44 -8.07 -8.83 13.56
C ALA A 44 -9.59 -8.87 13.33
N TRP A 45 -10.28 -9.79 14.01
CA TRP A 45 -11.71 -10.06 13.82
C TRP A 45 -12.64 -8.91 14.24
N ASP A 46 -12.20 -8.03 15.11
CA ASP A 46 -12.95 -6.83 15.51
C ASP A 46 -13.13 -5.82 14.34
N LEU A 47 -12.33 -5.93 13.29
CA LEU A 47 -12.45 -5.15 12.06
C LEU A 47 -13.31 -5.83 10.98
N GLU A 48 -13.96 -6.95 11.28
CA GLU A 48 -14.83 -7.66 10.33
C GLU A 48 -15.94 -6.78 9.74
N PRO A 49 -16.64 -5.90 10.51
CA PRO A 49 -17.62 -4.99 9.93
C PRO A 49 -17.03 -4.08 8.85
N PHE A 50 -15.84 -3.52 9.10
CA PHE A 50 -15.11 -2.73 8.11
C PHE A 50 -14.78 -3.53 6.85
N ALA A 51 -14.28 -4.76 7.00
CA ALA A 51 -13.97 -5.62 5.85
C ALA A 51 -15.21 -5.93 5.01
N LYS A 52 -16.37 -6.19 5.65
CA LYS A 52 -17.65 -6.42 4.97
C LYS A 52 -18.14 -5.18 4.22
N ASP A 53 -18.03 -3.99 4.79
CA ASP A 53 -18.34 -2.72 4.12
C ASP A 53 -17.45 -2.52 2.90
N CYS A 54 -16.26 -3.08 2.94
CA CYS A 54 -15.31 -3.13 1.85
C CYS A 54 -15.55 -4.26 0.83
N GLY A 55 -16.61 -5.04 0.97
CA GLY A 55 -16.92 -6.17 0.09
C GLY A 55 -16.06 -7.42 0.31
N TYR A 56 -15.29 -7.50 1.41
CA TYR A 56 -14.46 -8.64 1.74
C TYR A 56 -15.09 -9.46 2.88
N ALA A 57 -15.44 -10.72 2.59
CA ALA A 57 -16.15 -11.62 3.51
C ALA A 57 -15.31 -12.82 3.99
N ALA A 58 -13.98 -12.77 3.82
CA ALA A 58 -13.08 -13.80 4.30
C ALA A 58 -12.44 -13.42 5.66
N PRO A 59 -11.72 -14.35 6.33
CA PRO A 59 -11.01 -14.08 7.57
C PRO A 59 -9.99 -12.94 7.50
N PRO A 60 -9.56 -12.40 8.67
CA PRO A 60 -8.49 -11.41 8.72
C PRO A 60 -7.20 -11.93 8.09
N PHE A 61 -6.39 -11.01 7.57
CA PHE A 61 -5.08 -11.34 7.01
C PHE A 61 -4.07 -11.65 8.11
N ARG A 62 -3.20 -12.65 7.86
CA ARG A 62 -2.10 -12.98 8.76
C ARG A 62 -1.08 -11.85 8.78
N TRP A 63 -0.54 -11.58 9.96
CA TRP A 63 0.52 -10.62 10.09
C TRP A 63 1.84 -11.18 9.55
N ASP A 64 2.32 -10.65 8.44
CA ASP A 64 3.60 -10.96 7.83
C ASP A 64 4.38 -9.65 7.61
N GLU A 65 5.51 -9.48 8.29
CA GLU A 65 6.26 -8.22 8.29
C GLU A 65 6.82 -7.88 6.90
N GLU A 66 7.34 -8.88 6.18
CA GLU A 66 7.92 -8.67 4.86
C GLU A 66 6.85 -8.29 3.83
N ARG A 67 5.74 -9.00 3.85
CA ARG A 67 4.62 -8.72 2.99
C ARG A 67 4.02 -7.34 3.27
N ARG A 68 3.86 -6.98 4.55
CA ARG A 68 3.39 -5.67 4.99
C ARG A 68 4.36 -4.55 4.61
N PHE A 69 5.65 -4.81 4.66
CA PHE A 69 6.69 -3.89 4.20
C PHE A 69 6.51 -3.59 2.70
N LEU A 70 6.37 -4.62 1.85
CA LEU A 70 6.17 -4.45 0.41
C LEU A 70 4.87 -3.72 0.08
N LEU A 71 3.75 -4.07 0.75
CA LEU A 71 2.47 -3.35 0.60
C LEU A 71 2.62 -1.85 0.87
N ARG A 72 3.32 -1.48 1.95
CA ARG A 72 3.57 -0.07 2.27
C ARG A 72 4.44 0.61 1.23
N CYS A 73 5.52 -0.03 0.79
CA CYS A 73 6.39 0.54 -0.24
C CYS A 73 5.65 0.77 -1.57
N GLU A 74 4.76 -0.16 -1.97
CA GLU A 74 3.93 0.01 -3.16
C GLU A 74 2.94 1.18 -3.00
N LEU A 75 2.30 1.31 -1.84
CA LEU A 75 1.40 2.44 -1.57
C LEU A 75 2.15 3.77 -1.52
N ASP A 76 3.30 3.83 -0.86
CA ASP A 76 4.11 5.06 -0.78
C ASP A 76 4.54 5.52 -2.17
N ALA A 77 5.05 4.61 -3.01
CA ALA A 77 5.44 4.91 -4.39
C ALA A 77 4.23 5.38 -5.23
N ALA A 78 3.08 4.72 -5.08
CA ALA A 78 1.84 5.10 -5.75
C ALA A 78 1.39 6.51 -5.36
N TYR A 79 1.42 6.85 -4.07
CA TYR A 79 1.04 8.18 -3.61
C TYR A 79 2.04 9.26 -4.04
N PHE A 80 3.33 8.97 -4.13
CA PHE A 80 4.28 9.91 -4.74
C PHE A 80 3.90 10.23 -6.19
N HIS A 81 3.54 9.24 -7.00
CA HIS A 81 3.02 9.46 -8.36
C HIS A 81 1.69 10.25 -8.39
N LEU A 82 0.77 9.95 -7.47
CA LEU A 82 -0.53 10.63 -7.41
C LEU A 82 -0.42 12.10 -7.05
N TYR A 83 0.54 12.46 -6.19
CA TYR A 83 0.84 13.83 -5.82
C TYR A 83 1.79 14.54 -6.80
N GLY A 84 2.24 13.85 -7.84
CA GLY A 84 3.16 14.43 -8.83
C GLY A 84 4.54 14.76 -8.27
N ILE A 85 5.00 14.01 -7.28
CA ILE A 85 6.33 14.16 -6.69
C ILE A 85 7.36 13.50 -7.61
N GLU A 86 8.33 14.28 -8.07
CA GLU A 86 9.38 13.77 -8.96
C GLU A 86 10.37 12.85 -8.20
N ARG A 87 11.04 11.97 -8.92
CA ARG A 87 11.91 10.95 -8.36
C ARG A 87 13.00 11.50 -7.41
N ASP A 88 13.62 12.63 -7.78
CA ASP A 88 14.68 13.23 -6.98
C ASP A 88 14.12 13.84 -5.68
N ASP A 89 12.89 14.36 -5.73
CA ASP A 89 12.17 14.84 -4.56
C ASP A 89 11.77 13.67 -3.63
N VAL A 90 11.38 12.52 -4.20
CA VAL A 90 11.13 11.28 -3.40
C VAL A 90 12.41 10.88 -2.67
N ASP A 91 13.56 10.86 -3.35
CA ASP A 91 14.85 10.55 -2.75
C ASP A 91 15.16 11.49 -1.59
N TYR A 92 14.99 12.80 -1.80
CA TYR A 92 15.18 13.81 -0.76
C TYR A 92 14.20 13.66 0.41
N ILE A 93 12.91 13.47 0.13
CA ILE A 93 11.87 13.30 1.15
C ILE A 93 12.21 12.10 2.05
N MET A 94 12.65 10.98 1.47
CA MET A 94 13.01 9.80 2.25
C MET A 94 14.19 10.05 3.21
N GLU A 95 15.13 10.93 2.87
CA GLU A 95 16.22 11.33 3.77
C GLU A 95 15.73 12.11 5.02
N THR A 96 14.53 12.68 4.97
CA THR A 96 13.92 13.37 6.12
C THR A 96 13.36 12.44 7.20
N PHE A 97 13.47 11.11 7.03
CA PHE A 97 13.01 10.10 7.97
C PHE A 97 14.18 9.38 8.69
N PRO A 98 14.98 10.09 9.54
CA PRO A 98 16.22 9.54 10.11
C PRO A 98 16.00 8.33 11.03
N ILE A 99 14.80 8.18 11.62
CA ILE A 99 14.47 7.03 12.48
C ILE A 99 14.32 5.76 11.62
N VAL A 100 13.63 5.86 10.49
CA VAL A 100 13.44 4.73 9.57
C VAL A 100 14.80 4.33 9.00
N LYS A 101 15.56 5.30 8.51
CA LYS A 101 16.93 5.09 7.99
C LYS A 101 17.81 4.32 8.97
N ARG A 102 17.93 4.78 10.24
CA ARG A 102 18.73 4.11 11.26
C ARG A 102 18.27 2.68 11.57
N LYS A 103 16.95 2.44 11.59
CA LYS A 103 16.42 1.10 11.81
C LYS A 103 16.80 0.16 10.67
N ASP A 104 16.64 0.61 9.43
CA ASP A 104 16.99 -0.16 8.24
C ASP A 104 18.49 -0.44 8.18
N GLU A 105 19.33 0.58 8.33
CA GLU A 105 20.79 0.43 8.32
C GLU A 105 21.27 -0.54 9.41
N LYS A 106 20.66 -0.50 10.59
CA LYS A 106 20.97 -1.44 11.67
C LYS A 106 20.56 -2.88 11.34
N ALA A 107 19.41 -3.07 10.69
CA ALA A 107 18.84 -4.40 10.42
C ALA A 107 19.39 -5.02 9.13
N PHE A 108 19.66 -4.22 8.11
CA PHE A 108 19.93 -4.66 6.74
C PHE A 108 21.28 -4.14 6.18
N GLY A 109 21.97 -3.25 6.87
CA GLY A 109 23.20 -2.60 6.40
C GLY A 109 22.98 -1.51 5.34
N GLU A 110 21.73 -1.19 5.01
CA GLU A 110 21.33 -0.20 4.02
C GLU A 110 20.02 0.48 4.40
N TYR A 111 19.70 1.63 3.78
CA TYR A 111 18.37 2.24 3.87
C TYR A 111 17.39 1.52 2.93
N ARG A 112 16.97 0.31 3.30
CA ARG A 112 16.15 -0.61 2.51
C ARG A 112 14.81 0.00 2.08
N THR A 113 14.10 0.67 3.02
CA THR A 113 12.79 1.27 2.75
C THR A 113 12.88 2.28 1.60
N LYS A 114 13.85 3.19 1.65
CA LYS A 114 14.07 4.16 0.57
C LYS A 114 14.37 3.47 -0.75
N ARG A 115 15.30 2.52 -0.76
CA ARG A 115 15.66 1.79 -1.97
C ARG A 115 14.46 1.13 -2.62
N VAL A 116 13.67 0.38 -1.84
CA VAL A 116 12.52 -0.35 -2.38
C VAL A 116 11.42 0.60 -2.88
N ILE A 117 11.14 1.70 -2.17
CA ILE A 117 10.19 2.72 -2.64
C ILE A 117 10.63 3.31 -3.98
N LEU A 118 11.91 3.67 -4.13
CA LEU A 118 12.43 4.23 -5.38
C LEU A 118 12.40 3.21 -6.52
N GLU A 119 12.71 1.95 -6.27
CA GLU A 119 12.62 0.88 -7.26
C GLU A 119 11.17 0.70 -7.74
N VAL A 120 10.20 0.63 -6.82
CA VAL A 120 8.78 0.52 -7.16
C VAL A 120 8.29 1.76 -7.91
N TYR A 121 8.71 2.95 -7.48
CA TYR A 121 8.40 4.20 -8.18
C TYR A 121 8.88 4.16 -9.63
N ASP A 122 10.12 3.74 -9.87
CA ASP A 122 10.70 3.63 -11.21
C ASP A 122 10.00 2.55 -12.05
N GLU A 123 9.58 1.43 -11.45
CA GLU A 123 8.79 0.38 -12.12
C GLU A 123 7.39 0.88 -12.53
N MET A 124 6.69 1.61 -11.65
CA MET A 124 5.40 2.22 -11.96
C MET A 124 5.53 3.27 -13.07
N ARG A 125 6.57 4.12 -13.01
CA ARG A 125 6.83 5.11 -14.06
C ARG A 125 7.05 4.43 -15.41
N ARG A 126 7.87 3.37 -15.45
CA ARG A 126 8.10 2.59 -16.68
C ARG A 126 6.79 1.99 -17.21
N ALA A 127 5.94 1.43 -16.33
CA ALA A 127 4.65 0.90 -16.72
C ALA A 127 3.77 1.98 -17.39
N MET A 128 3.74 3.18 -16.82
CA MET A 128 3.01 4.32 -17.42
C MET A 128 3.59 4.73 -18.79
N GLU A 129 4.91 4.78 -18.94
CA GLU A 129 5.59 5.16 -20.19
C GLU A 129 5.36 4.12 -21.31
N MET A 130 5.34 2.83 -20.96
CA MET A 130 5.15 1.74 -21.90
C MET A 130 3.68 1.41 -22.16
N GLY A 131 2.75 1.92 -21.36
CA GLY A 131 1.34 1.54 -21.42
C GLY A 131 1.06 0.11 -20.96
N GLU A 132 1.94 -0.45 -20.14
CA GLU A 132 1.81 -1.79 -19.55
C GLU A 132 1.32 -1.71 -18.11
N ALA A 133 0.77 -2.83 -17.60
CA ALA A 133 0.39 -2.90 -16.19
C ALA A 133 1.62 -3.12 -15.29
N TYR A 134 1.72 -2.34 -14.21
CA TYR A 134 2.70 -2.57 -13.15
C TYR A 134 2.47 -3.95 -12.51
N ARG A 135 3.54 -4.71 -12.38
CA ARG A 135 3.50 -6.04 -11.74
C ARG A 135 3.90 -5.93 -10.29
N THR A 136 2.95 -6.22 -9.38
CA THR A 136 3.25 -6.26 -7.95
C THR A 136 4.36 -7.26 -7.63
N ARG A 137 5.19 -6.91 -6.65
CA ARG A 137 6.23 -7.80 -6.09
C ARG A 137 5.67 -8.82 -5.11
N LEU A 138 4.38 -8.73 -4.79
CA LEU A 138 3.70 -9.61 -3.86
C LEU A 138 3.22 -10.88 -4.56
N ALA A 139 3.60 -12.03 -4.01
CA ALA A 139 3.12 -13.34 -4.41
C ALA A 139 2.62 -14.10 -3.17
N PRO A 140 1.32 -14.39 -3.08
CA PRO A 140 0.23 -14.02 -3.97
C PRO A 140 -0.08 -12.51 -3.98
N PRO A 141 -0.92 -12.02 -4.90
CA PRO A 141 -1.24 -10.60 -5.02
C PRO A 141 -1.94 -10.05 -3.75
N PRO A 142 -2.06 -8.70 -3.62
CA PRO A 142 -2.72 -8.10 -2.47
C PRO A 142 -4.15 -8.59 -2.25
N ALA A 143 -4.51 -8.78 -0.98
CA ALA A 143 -5.80 -9.30 -0.49
C ALA A 143 -6.18 -10.70 -0.99
N ASP A 144 -5.21 -11.52 -1.38
CA ASP A 144 -5.45 -12.92 -1.68
C ASP A 144 -5.88 -13.72 -0.43
N ARG A 145 -6.89 -14.57 -0.57
CA ARG A 145 -7.43 -15.38 0.54
C ARG A 145 -6.41 -16.35 1.15
N SER A 146 -5.42 -16.79 0.42
CA SER A 146 -4.40 -17.72 0.90
C SER A 146 -3.48 -17.11 1.97
N VAL A 147 -3.42 -15.78 2.07
CA VAL A 147 -2.67 -15.08 3.12
C VAL A 147 -3.54 -14.67 4.32
N ALA A 148 -4.83 -15.00 4.31
CA ALA A 148 -5.72 -14.84 5.45
C ALA A 148 -5.58 -15.98 6.46
N HIS A 149 -6.13 -15.79 7.66
CA HIS A 149 -6.31 -16.87 8.64
C HIS A 149 -7.30 -17.92 8.12
N GLU A 150 -7.29 -19.10 8.72
CA GLU A 150 -8.34 -20.09 8.49
C GLU A 150 -9.69 -19.59 9.01
N GLU A 151 -10.76 -20.05 8.38
CA GLU A 151 -12.11 -19.75 8.87
C GLU A 151 -12.28 -20.26 10.30
N ARG A 152 -12.95 -19.49 11.15
CA ARG A 152 -13.33 -19.97 12.48
C ARG A 152 -14.25 -21.16 12.28
N LYS A 153 -13.80 -22.36 12.63
CA LYS A 153 -14.69 -23.49 12.79
C LYS A 153 -15.79 -23.05 13.75
N GLY A 154 -17.03 -23.10 13.30
CA GLY A 154 -18.16 -22.51 13.99
C GLY A 154 -18.12 -22.80 15.49
N ALA A 155 -18.29 -21.77 16.30
CA ALA A 155 -18.84 -21.97 17.63
C ALA A 155 -20.26 -22.44 17.37
N GLU A 156 -20.49 -23.77 17.47
CA GLU A 156 -21.84 -24.32 17.60
C GLU A 156 -22.47 -23.63 18.82
N VAL A 157 -23.56 -22.90 18.55
CA VAL A 157 -24.42 -22.31 19.57
C VAL A 157 -25.30 -23.41 20.14
#